data_e54450e08044c956ded13b692b523762
#
_entry.id   e54450e08044c956ded13b692b523762
#
_cell.length_a   1.000
_cell.length_b   1.000
_cell.length_c   1.000
_cell.angle_alpha   90.00
_cell.angle_beta   90.00
_cell.angle_gamma   90.00
#
_symmetry.space_group_name_H-M   'P 1'
#
loop_
_entity.id
_entity.type
_entity.pdbx_description
1 polymer ?
#
loop_
_entity_poly.entity_id
_entity_poly.type
_entity_poly.pdbx_seq_one_letter_code
_entity_poly.pdbx_strand_id
1 'polypeptide(L)'
;MIHKLILLIIIVMMSWAGFAQNTTNKSYTLDDCIAIALEHNLDLKSTNLQANSAKVNYQQSKADVLPSLNGSFNLGVNDGRSIDPFTNAYINQELTFSNLGLSLDMIIFNGFRLLNAAKQNRLNKKASDLEIEAAQQDLILNITLAYLQVLNAKDVLELAKSRLETTKQQLKIQQDFYDNESGNPADYADILGQVASDETSVLVAESSLNNAKISLQQLMNLKEDIHLATDGLLLEFNKYEVSANTVFEDAIRNLATFKAKELRIEAAKKGVRVAKSQFTPEISLFGGLNTNYSSAAELFTATGSSFVETGDFVTVDDEDLPIMTEQTNYASEGIDYTDQLDNNLNTVVGVQVNVPLFNGFRAKNNVALEKIKVEESIIELERTHVDIKNAIAQVYFDMEAAYKRHQSLEKQVEAYQESYRINDIRFKNGVSNFLNYITSKNNLDNAKVNLANAKYDYLLRVKVLDYYRGIKG
;
A
#
# COMPACT_ATOMS: atom_id res chain seq x y z
N MET A 1 44.52 -35.19 20.44
CA MET A 1 43.21 -34.49 20.30
C MET A 1 43.35 -33.02 19.92
N ILE A 2 44.30 -32.28 20.48
CA ILE A 2 44.50 -30.84 20.24
C ILE A 2 44.78 -30.50 18.77
N HIS A 3 45.60 -31.28 18.04
CA HIS A 3 45.95 -31.06 16.63
C HIS A 3 44.74 -31.22 15.70
N LYS A 4 43.78 -32.11 16.00
CA LYS A 4 42.55 -32.28 15.22
C LYS A 4 41.55 -31.12 15.42
N LEU A 5 41.56 -30.54 16.63
CA LEU A 5 40.73 -29.38 16.96
C LEU A 5 41.22 -28.09 16.26
N ILE A 6 42.54 -27.90 16.19
CA ILE A 6 43.19 -26.78 15.52
C ILE A 6 42.95 -26.87 14.01
N LEU A 7 43.03 -28.08 13.42
CA LEU A 7 42.73 -28.27 11.97
C LEU A 7 41.26 -27.96 11.64
N LEU A 8 40.33 -28.31 12.53
CA LEU A 8 38.90 -28.01 12.34
C LEU A 8 38.61 -26.50 12.42
N ILE A 9 39.28 -25.78 13.30
CA ILE A 9 39.15 -24.32 13.45
C ILE A 9 39.73 -23.60 12.23
N ILE A 10 40.82 -24.08 11.64
CA ILE A 10 41.42 -23.52 10.43
C ILE A 10 40.50 -23.75 9.21
N ILE A 11 39.87 -24.92 9.08
CA ILE A 11 38.92 -25.23 8.03
C ILE A 11 37.66 -24.35 8.14
N VAL A 12 37.15 -24.08 9.36
CA VAL A 12 36.01 -23.20 9.60
C VAL A 12 36.37 -21.73 9.33
N MET A 13 37.59 -21.28 9.63
CA MET A 13 38.04 -19.93 9.26
C MET A 13 38.28 -19.76 7.76
N MET A 14 38.71 -20.80 7.03
CA MET A 14 38.85 -20.73 5.56
C MET A 14 37.50 -20.70 4.82
N SER A 15 36.42 -21.24 5.40
CA SER A 15 35.08 -21.16 4.82
C SER A 15 34.45 -19.75 4.91
N TRP A 16 34.96 -18.87 5.78
CA TRP A 16 34.50 -17.49 5.89
C TRP A 16 35.23 -16.49 4.95
N ALA A 17 36.35 -16.90 4.36
CA ALA A 17 37.11 -16.07 3.43
C ALA A 17 36.58 -16.10 1.99
N GLY A 18 35.52 -16.88 1.69
CA GLY A 18 34.95 -17.06 0.34
C GLY A 18 33.85 -16.09 -0.04
N PHE A 19 33.35 -15.21 0.85
CA PHE A 19 32.42 -14.13 0.51
C PHE A 19 33.15 -12.81 0.28
N ALA A 20 34.20 -12.82 -0.55
CA ALA A 20 34.61 -11.61 -1.24
C ALA A 20 33.47 -11.29 -2.22
N GLN A 21 32.61 -10.32 -1.85
CA GLN A 21 31.65 -9.72 -2.77
C GLN A 21 32.46 -9.20 -3.97
N ASN A 22 32.43 -9.94 -5.08
CA ASN A 22 32.72 -9.34 -6.37
C ASN A 22 31.68 -8.24 -6.56
N THR A 23 32.01 -7.00 -6.22
CA THR A 23 31.37 -5.82 -6.73
C THR A 23 31.66 -5.75 -8.22
N THR A 24 31.03 -6.62 -8.99
CA THR A 24 30.90 -6.41 -10.43
C THR A 24 30.21 -5.06 -10.55
N ASN A 25 30.85 -4.09 -11.20
CA ASN A 25 30.25 -2.82 -11.62
C ASN A 25 29.07 -3.20 -12.56
N LYS A 26 27.94 -3.62 -11.97
CA LYS A 26 26.76 -3.98 -12.72
C LYS A 26 26.17 -2.70 -13.27
N SER A 27 26.20 -2.56 -14.58
CA SER A 27 25.56 -1.45 -15.28
C SER A 27 24.08 -1.82 -15.48
N TYR A 28 23.18 -0.94 -15.00
CA TYR A 28 21.74 -1.14 -15.05
C TYR A 28 21.14 -0.46 -16.28
N THR A 29 20.39 -1.22 -17.08
CA THR A 29 19.54 -0.68 -18.15
C THR A 29 18.23 -0.10 -17.57
N LEU A 30 17.45 0.60 -18.39
CA LEU A 30 16.11 1.06 -17.98
C LEU A 30 15.21 -0.12 -17.57
N ASP A 31 15.23 -1.22 -18.35
CA ASP A 31 14.44 -2.41 -18.06
C ASP A 31 14.85 -3.08 -16.74
N ASP A 32 16.15 -3.13 -16.44
CA ASP A 32 16.65 -3.61 -15.14
C ASP A 32 16.12 -2.74 -13.99
N CYS A 33 16.16 -1.42 -14.14
CA CYS A 33 15.66 -0.48 -13.13
C CYS A 33 14.16 -0.66 -12.90
N ILE A 34 13.38 -0.82 -13.97
CA ILE A 34 11.94 -1.08 -13.91
C ILE A 34 11.67 -2.42 -13.19
N ALA A 35 12.35 -3.49 -13.57
CA ALA A 35 12.17 -4.80 -12.96
C ALA A 35 12.46 -4.79 -11.45
N ILE A 36 13.57 -4.18 -11.04
CA ILE A 36 13.95 -4.02 -9.64
C ILE A 36 12.92 -3.18 -8.87
N ALA A 37 12.47 -2.07 -9.45
CA ALA A 37 11.49 -1.21 -8.82
C ALA A 37 10.15 -1.94 -8.61
N LEU A 38 9.66 -2.68 -9.60
CA LEU A 38 8.43 -3.47 -9.49
C LEU A 38 8.52 -4.53 -8.38
N GLU A 39 9.70 -5.06 -8.08
CA GLU A 39 9.91 -6.05 -7.02
C GLU A 39 10.10 -5.41 -5.64
N HIS A 40 10.82 -4.28 -5.57
CA HIS A 40 11.31 -3.75 -4.30
C HIS A 40 10.64 -2.46 -3.83
N ASN A 41 9.93 -1.72 -4.68
CA ASN A 41 9.31 -0.45 -4.31
C ASN A 41 8.30 -0.61 -3.16
N LEU A 42 8.41 0.27 -2.16
CA LEU A 42 7.62 0.17 -0.93
C LEU A 42 6.17 0.64 -1.12
N ASP A 43 5.92 1.63 -1.97
CA ASP A 43 4.57 2.13 -2.24
C ASP A 43 3.76 1.08 -3.00
N LEU A 44 4.38 0.41 -3.98
CA LEU A 44 3.76 -0.71 -4.69
C LEU A 44 3.48 -1.89 -3.74
N LYS A 45 4.39 -2.21 -2.81
CA LYS A 45 4.14 -3.23 -1.77
C LYS A 45 2.98 -2.83 -0.87
N SER A 46 2.87 -1.56 -0.48
CA SER A 46 1.74 -1.04 0.30
C SER A 46 0.41 -1.20 -0.44
N THR A 47 0.37 -0.86 -1.72
CA THR A 47 -0.81 -1.03 -2.58
C THR A 47 -1.22 -2.51 -2.70
N ASN A 48 -0.24 -3.42 -2.84
CA ASN A 48 -0.48 -4.87 -2.84
C ASN A 48 -1.09 -5.35 -1.51
N LEU A 49 -0.64 -4.83 -0.36
CA LEU A 49 -1.23 -5.17 0.94
C LEU A 49 -2.67 -4.66 1.08
N GLN A 50 -2.98 -3.47 0.54
CA GLN A 50 -4.36 -2.96 0.49
C GLN A 50 -5.27 -3.85 -0.36
N ALA A 51 -4.80 -4.32 -1.51
CA ALA A 51 -5.55 -5.26 -2.35
C ALA A 51 -5.73 -6.63 -1.67
N ASN A 52 -4.71 -7.11 -0.94
CA ASN A 52 -4.84 -8.32 -0.13
C ASN A 52 -5.89 -8.15 0.98
N SER A 53 -5.97 -6.98 1.63
CA SER A 53 -7.01 -6.66 2.60
C SER A 53 -8.41 -6.70 1.96
N ALA A 54 -8.56 -6.12 0.77
CA ALA A 54 -9.82 -6.21 0.01
C ALA A 54 -10.18 -7.66 -0.37
N LYS A 55 -9.19 -8.50 -0.69
CA LYS A 55 -9.36 -9.94 -0.94
C LYS A 55 -9.85 -10.68 0.30
N VAL A 56 -9.27 -10.41 1.48
CA VAL A 56 -9.69 -11.02 2.75
C VAL A 56 -11.12 -10.59 3.08
N ASN A 57 -11.46 -9.30 2.94
CA ASN A 57 -12.82 -8.80 3.16
C ASN A 57 -13.85 -9.47 2.22
N TYR A 58 -13.48 -9.74 0.97
CA TYR A 58 -14.33 -10.50 0.06
C TYR A 58 -14.49 -11.96 0.50
N GLN A 59 -13.42 -12.62 0.97
CA GLN A 59 -13.48 -13.98 1.50
C GLN A 59 -14.38 -14.04 2.74
N GLN A 60 -14.22 -13.09 3.66
CA GLN A 60 -15.07 -12.97 4.85
C GLN A 60 -16.54 -12.80 4.48
N SER A 61 -16.86 -11.87 3.56
CA SER A 61 -18.25 -11.66 3.14
C SER A 61 -18.92 -12.87 2.47
N LYS A 62 -18.13 -13.82 1.94
CA LYS A 62 -18.63 -15.12 1.49
C LYS A 62 -18.83 -16.08 2.67
N ALA A 63 -17.95 -16.03 3.66
CA ALA A 63 -18.04 -16.88 4.84
C ALA A 63 -19.18 -16.46 5.77
N ASP A 64 -19.57 -15.17 5.77
CA ASP A 64 -20.69 -14.64 6.57
C ASP A 64 -22.05 -15.31 6.25
N VAL A 65 -22.15 -16.08 5.17
CA VAL A 65 -23.33 -16.91 4.82
C VAL A 65 -23.31 -18.24 5.54
N LEU A 66 -22.17 -18.68 6.04
CA LEU A 66 -22.01 -19.94 6.75
C LEU A 66 -22.48 -19.79 8.20
N PRO A 67 -22.90 -20.90 8.85
CA PRO A 67 -23.23 -20.89 10.27
C PRO A 67 -22.00 -20.56 11.12
N SER A 68 -22.22 -19.84 12.21
CA SER A 68 -21.24 -19.68 13.29
C SER A 68 -21.50 -20.71 14.38
N LEU A 69 -20.45 -21.33 14.91
CA LEU A 69 -20.48 -22.29 16.01
C LEU A 69 -19.61 -21.74 17.15
N ASN A 70 -20.23 -21.56 18.32
CA ASN A 70 -19.54 -21.04 19.50
C ASN A 70 -19.71 -22.01 20.67
N GLY A 71 -18.62 -22.28 21.40
CA GLY A 71 -18.62 -23.02 22.64
C GLY A 71 -18.41 -22.08 23.83
N SER A 72 -19.15 -22.30 24.92
CA SER A 72 -18.98 -21.56 26.17
C SER A 72 -18.87 -22.53 27.35
N PHE A 73 -17.99 -22.21 28.29
CA PHE A 73 -17.84 -22.88 29.57
C PHE A 73 -17.70 -21.81 30.65
N ASN A 74 -18.61 -21.87 31.63
CA ASN A 74 -18.60 -21.00 32.79
C ASN A 74 -18.52 -21.87 34.04
N LEU A 75 -17.62 -21.56 34.96
CA LEU A 75 -17.50 -22.15 36.28
C LEU A 75 -17.47 -21.01 37.30
N GLY A 76 -18.25 -21.12 38.35
CA GLY A 76 -18.31 -20.09 39.35
C GLY A 76 -18.83 -20.60 40.69
N VAL A 77 -18.70 -19.75 41.70
CA VAL A 77 -19.24 -19.97 43.05
C VAL A 77 -20.14 -18.79 43.38
N ASN A 78 -21.36 -19.06 43.80
CA ASN A 78 -22.29 -18.10 44.36
C ASN A 78 -22.36 -18.32 45.86
N ASP A 79 -22.12 -17.31 46.67
CA ASP A 79 -22.30 -17.28 48.13
C ASP A 79 -23.47 -16.36 48.50
N GLY A 80 -24.43 -16.91 49.25
CA GLY A 80 -25.63 -16.20 49.68
C GLY A 80 -26.90 -16.70 48.98
N ARG A 81 -27.95 -15.84 48.94
CA ARG A 81 -29.25 -16.19 48.38
C ARG A 81 -29.18 -16.20 46.83
N SER A 82 -29.31 -17.36 46.25
CA SER A 82 -29.32 -17.51 44.78
C SER A 82 -30.41 -18.52 44.36
N ILE A 83 -30.62 -18.61 43.03
CA ILE A 83 -31.47 -19.67 42.45
C ILE A 83 -30.54 -20.80 42.01
N ASP A 84 -30.79 -22.00 42.53
CA ASP A 84 -30.10 -23.18 42.07
C ASP A 84 -30.53 -23.53 40.64
N PRO A 85 -29.58 -23.57 39.68
CA PRO A 85 -29.89 -23.85 38.27
C PRO A 85 -30.44 -25.26 38.02
N PHE A 86 -30.27 -26.20 38.96
CA PHE A 86 -30.78 -27.57 38.82
C PHE A 86 -32.23 -27.70 39.32
N THR A 87 -32.52 -27.23 40.55
CA THR A 87 -33.85 -27.32 41.17
C THR A 87 -34.77 -26.16 40.86
N ASN A 88 -34.24 -25.06 40.36
CA ASN A 88 -34.91 -23.76 40.15
C ASN A 88 -35.51 -23.19 41.45
N ALA A 89 -35.01 -23.62 42.61
CA ALA A 89 -35.42 -23.15 43.94
C ALA A 89 -34.49 -22.09 44.51
N TYR A 90 -35.01 -21.25 45.43
CA TYR A 90 -34.15 -20.35 46.18
C TYR A 90 -33.35 -21.09 47.26
N ILE A 91 -32.03 -20.97 47.18
CA ILE A 91 -31.09 -21.49 48.17
C ILE A 91 -30.30 -20.33 48.81
N ASN A 92 -29.89 -20.49 50.06
CA ASN A 92 -29.11 -19.51 50.79
C ASN A 92 -27.87 -20.20 51.34
N GLN A 93 -27.00 -20.61 50.43
CA GLN A 93 -25.76 -21.32 50.74
C GLN A 93 -24.73 -21.05 49.62
N GLU A 94 -23.49 -21.44 49.88
CA GLU A 94 -22.47 -21.44 48.85
C GLU A 94 -22.82 -22.52 47.80
N LEU A 95 -22.84 -22.09 46.55
CA LEU A 95 -23.16 -22.93 45.40
C LEU A 95 -22.05 -22.88 44.36
N THR A 96 -21.40 -23.98 44.10
CA THR A 96 -20.56 -24.15 42.93
C THR A 96 -21.40 -24.58 41.74
N PHE A 97 -21.29 -23.85 40.64
CA PHE A 97 -21.99 -24.16 39.41
C PHE A 97 -21.06 -24.19 38.20
N SER A 98 -21.38 -25.00 37.20
CA SER A 98 -20.79 -24.90 35.87
C SER A 98 -21.87 -24.94 34.80
N ASN A 99 -21.68 -24.16 33.72
CA ASN A 99 -22.56 -24.20 32.57
C ASN A 99 -21.71 -24.43 31.32
N LEU A 100 -22.08 -25.43 30.54
CA LEU A 100 -21.49 -25.73 29.24
C LEU A 100 -22.54 -25.46 28.17
N GLY A 101 -22.12 -24.75 27.09
CA GLY A 101 -23.01 -24.42 25.99
C GLY A 101 -22.30 -24.53 24.66
N LEU A 102 -23.04 -25.03 23.66
CA LEU A 102 -22.64 -24.98 22.26
C LEU A 102 -23.81 -24.32 21.51
N SER A 103 -23.52 -23.19 20.81
CA SER A 103 -24.52 -22.47 20.02
C SER A 103 -24.14 -22.42 18.56
N LEU A 104 -25.12 -22.62 17.69
CA LEU A 104 -25.04 -22.50 16.25
C LEU A 104 -26.02 -21.42 15.79
N ASP A 105 -25.55 -20.46 15.01
CA ASP A 105 -26.36 -19.39 14.44
C ASP A 105 -26.10 -19.28 12.94
N MET A 106 -27.17 -19.20 12.13
CA MET A 106 -27.10 -19.08 10.69
C MET A 106 -28.18 -18.14 10.17
N ILE A 107 -27.79 -17.13 9.38
CA ILE A 107 -28.75 -16.26 8.71
C ILE A 107 -29.20 -16.91 7.40
N ILE A 108 -30.49 -17.22 7.30
CA ILE A 108 -31.12 -17.81 6.11
C ILE A 108 -31.55 -16.72 5.13
N PHE A 109 -32.10 -15.61 5.65
CA PHE A 109 -32.56 -14.49 4.84
C PHE A 109 -32.45 -13.18 5.61
N ASN A 110 -31.95 -12.14 4.95
CA ASN A 110 -31.83 -10.79 5.52
C ASN A 110 -31.99 -9.71 4.42
N GLY A 111 -32.98 -9.89 3.54
CA GLY A 111 -33.20 -8.96 2.44
C GLY A 111 -32.05 -8.90 1.44
N PHE A 112 -31.34 -10.00 1.26
CA PHE A 112 -30.15 -10.13 0.41
C PHE A 112 -28.95 -9.27 0.87
N ARG A 113 -28.90 -8.86 2.13
CA ARG A 113 -27.80 -8.05 2.71
C ARG A 113 -26.44 -8.73 2.49
N LEU A 114 -26.31 -10.00 2.95
CA LEU A 114 -25.06 -10.75 2.81
C LEU A 114 -24.66 -10.94 1.34
N LEU A 115 -25.60 -11.26 0.47
CA LEU A 115 -25.33 -11.44 -0.96
C LEU A 115 -24.89 -10.12 -1.65
N ASN A 116 -25.51 -8.99 -1.29
CA ASN A 116 -25.11 -7.70 -1.82
C ASN A 116 -23.78 -7.22 -1.22
N ALA A 117 -23.50 -7.50 0.06
CA ALA A 117 -22.20 -7.24 0.68
C ALA A 117 -21.08 -8.04 0.00
N ALA A 118 -21.29 -9.33 -0.28
CA ALA A 118 -20.33 -10.13 -1.02
C ALA A 118 -20.10 -9.59 -2.46
N LYS A 119 -21.17 -9.14 -3.14
CA LYS A 119 -21.04 -8.49 -4.46
C LYS A 119 -20.30 -7.16 -4.38
N GLN A 120 -20.54 -6.34 -3.36
CA GLN A 120 -19.83 -5.11 -3.10
C GLN A 120 -18.34 -5.37 -2.89
N ASN A 121 -17.99 -6.30 -1.99
CA ASN A 121 -16.62 -6.64 -1.68
C ASN A 121 -15.89 -7.30 -2.86
N ARG A 122 -16.61 -8.07 -3.70
CA ARG A 122 -16.06 -8.57 -4.97
C ARG A 122 -15.66 -7.43 -5.92
N LEU A 123 -16.49 -6.39 -6.03
CA LEU A 123 -16.20 -5.22 -6.86
C LEU A 123 -15.06 -4.41 -6.27
N ASN A 124 -15.02 -4.22 -4.94
CA ASN A 124 -13.92 -3.58 -4.25
C ASN A 124 -12.59 -4.32 -4.47
N LYS A 125 -12.59 -5.66 -4.35
CA LYS A 125 -11.40 -6.47 -4.65
C LYS A 125 -10.93 -6.26 -6.09
N LYS A 126 -11.86 -6.28 -7.07
CA LYS A 126 -11.50 -6.04 -8.48
C LYS A 126 -10.97 -4.61 -8.73
N ALA A 127 -11.54 -3.61 -8.06
CA ALA A 127 -11.03 -2.24 -8.12
C ALA A 127 -9.61 -2.16 -7.57
N SER A 128 -9.35 -2.79 -6.42
CA SER A 128 -8.01 -2.81 -5.82
C SER A 128 -6.98 -3.59 -6.65
N ASP A 129 -7.39 -4.64 -7.38
CA ASP A 129 -6.51 -5.32 -8.35
C ASP A 129 -6.07 -4.36 -9.48
N LEU A 130 -7.00 -3.52 -9.98
CA LEU A 130 -6.70 -2.49 -10.99
C LEU A 130 -5.91 -1.31 -10.41
N GLU A 131 -6.07 -0.99 -9.13
CA GLU A 131 -5.26 0.02 -8.42
C GLU A 131 -3.79 -0.42 -8.31
N ILE A 132 -3.51 -1.74 -8.19
CA ILE A 132 -2.14 -2.28 -8.31
C ILE A 132 -1.60 -2.02 -9.73
N GLU A 133 -2.39 -2.32 -10.76
CA GLU A 133 -1.97 -2.09 -12.14
C GLU A 133 -1.69 -0.60 -12.40
N ALA A 134 -2.55 0.29 -11.90
CA ALA A 134 -2.32 1.74 -11.97
C ALA A 134 -1.02 2.15 -11.27
N ALA A 135 -0.78 1.66 -10.04
CA ALA A 135 0.45 1.94 -9.30
C ALA A 135 1.70 1.40 -10.01
N GLN A 136 1.60 0.25 -10.70
CA GLN A 136 2.69 -0.26 -11.54
C GLN A 136 2.96 0.65 -12.75
N GLN A 137 1.90 1.11 -13.43
CA GLN A 137 2.01 2.04 -14.55
C GLN A 137 2.69 3.35 -14.12
N ASP A 138 2.26 3.93 -12.99
CA ASP A 138 2.84 5.14 -12.42
C ASP A 138 4.31 4.94 -12.02
N LEU A 139 4.65 3.80 -11.42
CA LEU A 139 6.02 3.49 -11.02
C LEU A 139 6.95 3.35 -12.23
N ILE A 140 6.51 2.68 -13.30
CA ILE A 140 7.26 2.54 -14.55
C ILE A 140 7.55 3.93 -15.15
N LEU A 141 6.53 4.82 -15.19
CA LEU A 141 6.73 6.19 -15.63
C LEU A 141 7.78 6.90 -14.76
N ASN A 142 7.62 6.88 -13.44
CA ASN A 142 8.53 7.59 -12.53
C ASN A 142 9.98 7.08 -12.63
N ILE A 143 10.18 5.77 -12.78
CA ILE A 143 11.51 5.19 -13.04
C ILE A 143 12.08 5.68 -14.37
N THR A 144 11.27 5.69 -15.43
CA THR A 144 11.69 6.15 -16.76
C THR A 144 12.12 7.62 -16.72
N LEU A 145 11.35 8.48 -16.04
CA LEU A 145 11.68 9.91 -15.87
C LEU A 145 12.94 10.10 -15.05
N ALA A 146 13.08 9.38 -13.92
CA ALA A 146 14.27 9.45 -13.08
C ALA A 146 15.53 8.96 -13.81
N TYR A 147 15.40 7.88 -14.59
CA TYR A 147 16.49 7.35 -15.43
C TYR A 147 16.96 8.40 -16.45
N LEU A 148 16.05 9.06 -17.17
CA LEU A 148 16.37 10.12 -18.13
C LEU A 148 17.01 11.34 -17.45
N GLN A 149 16.60 11.66 -16.21
CA GLN A 149 17.24 12.73 -15.43
C GLN A 149 18.69 12.40 -15.07
N VAL A 150 19.00 11.12 -14.73
CA VAL A 150 20.38 10.70 -14.47
C VAL A 150 21.21 10.79 -15.75
N LEU A 151 20.67 10.40 -16.92
CA LEU A 151 21.36 10.54 -18.20
C LEU A 151 21.64 12.01 -18.53
N ASN A 152 20.65 12.89 -18.35
CA ASN A 152 20.84 14.33 -18.54
C ASN A 152 21.94 14.88 -17.65
N ALA A 153 21.89 14.59 -16.35
CA ALA A 153 22.90 15.06 -15.39
C ALA A 153 24.30 14.53 -15.71
N LYS A 154 24.39 13.29 -16.23
CA LYS A 154 25.66 12.71 -16.70
C LYS A 154 26.22 13.47 -17.92
N ASP A 155 25.39 13.72 -18.93
CA ASP A 155 25.80 14.45 -20.13
C ASP A 155 26.22 15.87 -19.76
N VAL A 156 25.53 16.58 -18.87
CA VAL A 156 25.90 17.90 -18.37
C VAL A 156 27.23 17.87 -17.62
N LEU A 157 27.47 16.82 -16.80
CA LEU A 157 28.78 16.67 -16.12
C LEU A 157 29.92 16.44 -17.10
N GLU A 158 29.72 15.64 -18.13
CA GLU A 158 30.73 15.40 -19.17
C GLU A 158 31.07 16.71 -19.93
N LEU A 159 30.04 17.51 -20.24
CA LEU A 159 30.25 18.86 -20.83
C LEU A 159 31.02 19.78 -19.91
N ALA A 160 30.67 19.79 -18.61
CA ALA A 160 31.37 20.62 -17.62
C ALA A 160 32.85 20.20 -17.47
N LYS A 161 33.16 18.91 -17.43
CA LYS A 161 34.52 18.36 -17.38
C LYS A 161 35.32 18.71 -18.64
N SER A 162 34.70 18.55 -19.81
CA SER A 162 35.32 18.93 -21.09
C SER A 162 35.64 20.44 -21.17
N ARG A 163 34.70 21.25 -20.67
CA ARG A 163 34.89 22.71 -20.56
C ARG A 163 36.10 23.04 -19.67
N LEU A 164 36.16 22.48 -18.46
CA LEU A 164 37.26 22.70 -17.50
C LEU A 164 38.60 22.27 -18.08
N GLU A 165 38.68 21.11 -18.73
CA GLU A 165 39.92 20.63 -19.35
C GLU A 165 40.42 21.60 -20.43
N THR A 166 39.51 22.08 -21.30
CA THR A 166 39.83 23.07 -22.31
C THR A 166 40.35 24.40 -21.68
N THR A 167 39.71 24.82 -20.57
CA THR A 167 40.12 26.06 -19.87
C THR A 167 41.49 25.89 -19.18
N LYS A 168 41.79 24.71 -18.62
CA LYS A 168 43.10 24.39 -18.03
C LYS A 168 44.20 24.35 -19.09
N GLN A 169 43.92 23.82 -20.29
CA GLN A 169 44.86 23.88 -21.41
C GLN A 169 45.13 25.34 -21.80
N GLN A 170 44.11 26.19 -21.84
CA GLN A 170 44.30 27.61 -22.15
C GLN A 170 45.04 28.37 -21.03
N LEU A 171 44.79 28.03 -19.75
CA LEU A 171 45.57 28.59 -18.64
C LEU A 171 47.06 28.32 -18.82
N LYS A 172 47.44 27.08 -19.19
CA LYS A 172 48.87 26.77 -19.43
C LYS A 172 49.48 27.63 -20.52
N ILE A 173 48.77 27.88 -21.62
CA ILE A 173 49.24 28.75 -22.70
C ILE A 173 49.38 30.20 -22.20
N GLN A 174 48.43 30.73 -21.43
CA GLN A 174 48.50 32.08 -20.88
C GLN A 174 49.59 32.20 -19.82
N GLN A 175 49.86 31.19 -19.04
CA GLN A 175 50.96 31.15 -18.09
C GLN A 175 52.31 31.24 -18.80
N ASP A 176 52.50 30.46 -19.89
CA ASP A 176 53.72 30.49 -20.68
C ASP A 176 53.98 31.92 -21.26
N PHE A 177 52.92 32.63 -21.72
CA PHE A 177 53.03 34.00 -22.18
C PHE A 177 53.36 34.96 -21.03
N TYR A 178 52.76 34.80 -19.86
CA TYR A 178 53.03 35.65 -18.68
C TYR A 178 54.42 35.46 -18.15
N ASP A 179 54.92 34.22 -18.03
CA ASP A 179 56.26 33.91 -17.52
C ASP A 179 57.38 34.41 -18.47
N ASN A 180 57.10 34.50 -19.78
CA ASN A 180 58.04 35.07 -20.79
C ASN A 180 57.86 36.60 -20.99
N GLU A 181 57.14 37.29 -20.09
CA GLU A 181 56.89 38.74 -20.16
C GLU A 181 56.22 39.20 -21.48
N SER A 182 55.66 38.29 -22.26
CA SER A 182 55.04 38.54 -23.55
C SER A 182 53.50 38.61 -23.52
N GLY A 183 52.87 38.31 -22.35
CA GLY A 183 51.46 38.30 -22.15
C GLY A 183 50.94 39.49 -21.33
N ASN A 184 49.59 39.70 -21.42
CA ASN A 184 48.92 40.68 -20.58
C ASN A 184 48.60 40.05 -19.20
N PRO A 185 49.05 40.61 -18.05
CA PRO A 185 48.74 40.12 -16.72
C PRO A 185 47.24 40.00 -16.42
N ALA A 186 46.39 40.87 -17.01
CA ALA A 186 44.96 40.82 -16.85
C ALA A 186 44.37 39.57 -17.51
N ASP A 187 44.82 39.16 -18.69
CA ASP A 187 44.35 37.95 -19.39
C ASP A 187 44.70 36.68 -18.60
N TYR A 188 45.86 36.66 -17.93
CA TYR A 188 46.24 35.56 -17.02
C TYR A 188 45.35 35.51 -15.76
N ALA A 189 45.03 36.64 -15.16
CA ALA A 189 44.14 36.70 -14.02
C ALA A 189 42.71 36.29 -14.39
N ASP A 190 42.19 36.69 -15.55
CA ASP A 190 40.89 36.35 -16.06
C ASP A 190 40.75 34.84 -16.31
N ILE A 191 41.77 34.18 -16.88
CA ILE A 191 41.70 32.71 -17.10
C ILE A 191 41.80 31.91 -15.80
N LEU A 192 42.54 32.41 -14.77
CA LEU A 192 42.55 31.83 -13.44
C LEU A 192 41.16 31.87 -12.82
N GLY A 193 40.48 33.04 -12.91
CA GLY A 193 39.07 33.16 -12.47
C GLY A 193 38.14 32.24 -13.22
N GLN A 194 38.35 32.05 -14.54
CA GLN A 194 37.53 31.15 -15.35
C GLN A 194 37.75 29.66 -14.97
N VAL A 195 38.97 29.22 -14.66
CA VAL A 195 39.24 27.86 -14.17
C VAL A 195 38.49 27.61 -12.87
N ALA A 196 38.58 28.55 -11.90
CA ALA A 196 37.84 28.41 -10.63
C ALA A 196 36.31 28.35 -10.83
N SER A 197 35.79 29.14 -11.78
CA SER A 197 34.36 29.08 -12.17
C SER A 197 33.96 27.73 -12.80
N ASP A 198 34.82 27.21 -13.68
CA ASP A 198 34.58 25.92 -14.34
C ASP A 198 34.72 24.74 -13.35
N GLU A 199 35.65 24.79 -12.40
CA GLU A 199 35.74 23.83 -11.29
C GLU A 199 34.49 23.84 -10.44
N THR A 200 33.94 24.99 -10.09
CA THR A 200 32.66 25.13 -9.41
C THR A 200 31.53 24.51 -10.23
N SER A 201 31.51 24.72 -11.55
CA SER A 201 30.50 24.16 -12.46
C SER A 201 30.55 22.61 -12.48
N VAL A 202 31.74 22.01 -12.43
CA VAL A 202 31.91 20.56 -12.31
C VAL A 202 31.34 20.05 -10.99
N LEU A 203 31.66 20.72 -9.86
CA LEU A 203 31.11 20.31 -8.54
C LEU A 203 29.59 20.38 -8.49
N VAL A 204 28.98 21.42 -9.09
CA VAL A 204 27.52 21.56 -9.19
C VAL A 204 26.94 20.43 -10.05
N ALA A 205 27.56 20.09 -11.18
CA ALA A 205 27.10 19.01 -12.05
C ALA A 205 27.24 17.61 -11.37
N GLU A 206 28.32 17.38 -10.62
CA GLU A 206 28.52 16.16 -9.84
C GLU A 206 27.45 16.03 -8.74
N SER A 207 27.13 17.10 -8.03
CA SER A 207 26.05 17.12 -7.05
C SER A 207 24.70 16.81 -7.70
N SER A 208 24.42 17.39 -8.87
CA SER A 208 23.19 17.16 -9.62
C SER A 208 23.05 15.69 -10.07
N LEU A 209 24.14 15.09 -10.55
CA LEU A 209 24.17 13.67 -10.92
C LEU A 209 23.93 12.77 -9.70
N ASN A 210 24.57 13.05 -8.58
CA ASN A 210 24.37 12.28 -7.35
C ASN A 210 22.92 12.39 -6.84
N ASN A 211 22.33 13.58 -6.87
CA ASN A 211 20.93 13.78 -6.49
C ASN A 211 19.96 12.98 -7.41
N ALA A 212 20.20 13.01 -8.72
CA ALA A 212 19.41 12.23 -9.67
C ALA A 212 19.55 10.73 -9.43
N LYS A 213 20.74 10.22 -9.16
CA LYS A 213 20.98 8.82 -8.79
C LYS A 213 20.25 8.44 -7.50
N ILE A 214 20.33 9.26 -6.45
CA ILE A 214 19.63 9.02 -5.18
C ILE A 214 18.11 8.94 -5.40
N SER A 215 17.55 9.81 -6.23
CA SER A 215 16.11 9.77 -6.56
C SER A 215 15.72 8.47 -7.26
N LEU A 216 16.54 7.99 -8.20
CA LEU A 216 16.31 6.70 -8.85
C LEU A 216 16.47 5.52 -7.88
N GLN A 217 17.50 5.52 -7.03
CA GLN A 217 17.71 4.52 -5.99
C GLN A 217 16.53 4.43 -5.03
N GLN A 218 15.97 5.58 -4.64
CA GLN A 218 14.80 5.64 -3.76
C GLN A 218 13.57 4.97 -4.40
N LEU A 219 13.31 5.21 -5.67
CA LEU A 219 12.21 4.56 -6.39
C LEU A 219 12.41 3.05 -6.49
N MET A 220 13.67 2.59 -6.68
CA MET A 220 14.04 1.19 -6.74
C MET A 220 14.17 0.53 -5.35
N ASN A 221 14.18 1.32 -4.26
CA ASN A 221 14.52 0.89 -2.90
C ASN A 221 15.85 0.12 -2.81
N LEU A 222 16.85 0.60 -3.56
CA LEU A 222 18.22 0.08 -3.55
C LEU A 222 19.10 0.91 -2.60
N LYS A 223 20.01 0.20 -1.89
CA LYS A 223 21.00 0.84 -0.99
C LYS A 223 22.38 0.97 -1.61
N GLU A 224 22.63 0.28 -2.71
CA GLU A 224 23.92 0.22 -3.39
C GLU A 224 24.03 1.34 -4.43
N ASP A 225 25.25 1.82 -4.70
CA ASP A 225 25.47 2.80 -5.77
C ASP A 225 25.14 2.18 -7.14
N ILE A 226 24.51 3.00 -8.00
CA ILE A 226 24.06 2.57 -9.31
C ILE A 226 24.96 3.13 -10.42
N HIS A 227 25.41 2.25 -11.30
CA HIS A 227 26.02 2.60 -12.57
C HIS A 227 25.02 2.32 -13.68
N LEU A 228 24.64 3.34 -14.46
CA LEU A 228 23.68 3.16 -15.54
C LEU A 228 24.41 2.79 -16.85
N ALA A 229 23.81 1.84 -17.57
CA ALA A 229 24.21 1.54 -18.93
C ALA A 229 23.76 2.69 -19.84
N THR A 230 24.71 3.30 -20.55
CA THR A 230 24.42 4.31 -21.58
C THR A 230 24.16 3.68 -22.94
N ASP A 231 24.55 2.42 -23.11
CA ASP A 231 24.51 1.70 -24.38
C ASP A 231 23.18 0.95 -24.49
N GLY A 232 22.21 1.51 -25.16
CA GLY A 232 20.96 0.79 -25.46
C GLY A 232 19.69 1.64 -25.53
N LEU A 233 19.67 2.84 -24.97
CA LEU A 233 18.55 3.75 -25.22
C LEU A 233 18.86 4.54 -26.50
N LEU A 234 18.40 4.06 -27.64
CA LEU A 234 18.29 4.87 -28.85
C LEU A 234 17.24 5.95 -28.56
N LEU A 235 17.67 7.06 -27.94
CA LEU A 235 16.83 8.24 -27.73
C LEU A 235 16.65 8.93 -29.09
N GLU A 236 15.75 8.36 -29.93
CA GLU A 236 15.38 9.01 -31.17
C GLU A 236 14.67 10.32 -30.87
N PHE A 237 15.25 11.43 -31.35
CA PHE A 237 14.66 12.74 -31.24
C PHE A 237 13.77 13.00 -32.47
N ASN A 238 12.57 12.40 -32.46
CA ASN A 238 11.57 12.55 -33.51
C ASN A 238 10.44 13.46 -33.06
N LYS A 239 9.85 14.20 -34.00
CA LYS A 239 8.68 15.03 -33.71
C LYS A 239 7.50 14.13 -33.28
N TYR A 240 6.86 14.48 -32.15
CA TYR A 240 5.66 13.80 -31.68
C TYR A 240 4.45 14.22 -32.56
N GLU A 241 3.77 13.24 -33.17
CA GLU A 241 2.74 13.51 -34.18
C GLU A 241 1.30 13.31 -33.68
N VAL A 242 1.14 12.66 -32.49
CA VAL A 242 -0.20 12.34 -31.96
C VAL A 242 -0.80 13.54 -31.24
N SER A 243 -2.08 13.83 -31.50
CA SER A 243 -2.77 14.97 -30.91
C SER A 243 -3.09 14.76 -29.41
N ALA A 244 -3.20 15.85 -28.64
CA ALA A 244 -3.58 15.80 -27.22
C ALA A 244 -4.94 15.12 -27.00
N ASN A 245 -5.91 15.30 -27.89
CA ASN A 245 -7.21 14.65 -27.80
C ASN A 245 -7.10 13.13 -27.97
N THR A 246 -6.33 12.67 -28.94
CA THR A 246 -6.07 11.22 -29.13
C THR A 246 -5.38 10.61 -27.92
N VAL A 247 -4.40 11.31 -27.33
CA VAL A 247 -3.73 10.88 -26.09
C VAL A 247 -4.75 10.73 -24.96
N PHE A 248 -5.68 11.67 -24.81
CA PHE A 248 -6.71 11.60 -23.78
C PHE A 248 -7.70 10.43 -23.99
N GLU A 249 -8.13 10.21 -25.24
CA GLU A 249 -8.97 9.05 -25.57
C GLU A 249 -8.29 7.72 -25.31
N ASP A 250 -6.98 7.65 -25.62
CA ASP A 250 -6.16 6.48 -25.29
C ASP A 250 -6.02 6.30 -23.77
N ALA A 251 -5.84 7.39 -23.01
CA ALA A 251 -5.76 7.37 -21.56
C ALA A 251 -7.01 6.77 -20.91
N ILE A 252 -8.20 7.19 -21.34
CA ILE A 252 -9.47 6.64 -20.83
C ILE A 252 -9.56 5.13 -21.08
N ARG A 253 -9.06 4.65 -22.21
CA ARG A 253 -9.14 3.22 -22.58
C ARG A 253 -8.11 2.35 -21.88
N ASN A 254 -6.89 2.86 -21.69
CA ASN A 254 -5.73 2.06 -21.36
C ASN A 254 -5.32 2.17 -19.87
N LEU A 255 -5.58 3.32 -19.22
CA LEU A 255 -5.22 3.48 -17.82
C LEU A 255 -6.14 2.69 -16.89
N ALA A 256 -5.53 1.90 -16.03
CA ALA A 256 -6.25 1.09 -15.04
C ALA A 256 -7.03 1.95 -14.03
N THR A 257 -6.59 3.19 -13.79
CA THR A 257 -7.21 4.16 -12.88
C THR A 257 -8.68 4.41 -13.18
N PHE A 258 -9.07 4.62 -14.46
CA PHE A 258 -10.46 4.86 -14.83
C PHE A 258 -11.35 3.65 -14.55
N LYS A 259 -10.91 2.46 -14.95
CA LYS A 259 -11.63 1.20 -14.72
C LYS A 259 -11.78 0.90 -13.23
N ALA A 260 -10.75 1.20 -12.42
CA ALA A 260 -10.82 1.06 -10.96
C ALA A 260 -11.90 1.97 -10.36
N LYS A 261 -11.94 3.25 -10.75
CA LYS A 261 -12.96 4.21 -10.29
C LYS A 261 -14.38 3.80 -10.70
N GLU A 262 -14.59 3.31 -11.93
CA GLU A 262 -15.89 2.78 -12.38
C GLU A 262 -16.34 1.60 -11.50
N LEU A 263 -15.45 0.67 -11.16
CA LEU A 263 -15.78 -0.44 -10.27
C LEU A 263 -16.09 0.04 -8.83
N ARG A 264 -15.46 1.12 -8.34
CA ARG A 264 -15.78 1.75 -7.05
C ARG A 264 -17.22 2.31 -7.06
N ILE A 265 -17.66 2.94 -8.14
CA ILE A 265 -19.05 3.39 -8.31
C ILE A 265 -20.02 2.21 -8.25
N GLU A 266 -19.73 1.12 -8.97
CA GLU A 266 -20.57 -0.07 -8.95
C GLU A 266 -20.59 -0.73 -7.56
N ALA A 267 -19.48 -0.72 -6.82
CA ALA A 267 -19.41 -1.20 -5.44
C ALA A 267 -20.27 -0.31 -4.51
N ALA A 268 -20.19 1.00 -4.61
CA ALA A 268 -21.01 1.94 -3.85
C ALA A 268 -22.52 1.74 -4.11
N LYS A 269 -22.93 1.49 -5.37
CA LYS A 269 -24.31 1.14 -5.73
C LYS A 269 -24.79 -0.16 -5.03
N LYS A 270 -23.89 -1.14 -4.80
CA LYS A 270 -24.20 -2.33 -3.99
C LYS A 270 -24.35 -1.99 -2.51
N GLY A 271 -23.55 -1.06 -1.98
CA GLY A 271 -23.69 -0.51 -0.63
C GLY A 271 -25.09 0.05 -0.36
N VAL A 272 -25.66 0.78 -1.31
CA VAL A 272 -27.06 1.24 -1.22
C VAL A 272 -28.04 0.07 -1.08
N ARG A 273 -27.80 -1.04 -1.79
CA ARG A 273 -28.66 -2.25 -1.68
C ARG A 273 -28.48 -2.94 -0.32
N VAL A 274 -27.25 -2.97 0.21
CA VAL A 274 -26.95 -3.45 1.57
C VAL A 274 -27.70 -2.61 2.61
N ALA A 275 -27.67 -1.27 2.49
CA ALA A 275 -28.40 -0.40 3.40
C ALA A 275 -29.92 -0.58 3.31
N LYS A 276 -30.47 -0.75 2.09
CA LYS A 276 -31.92 -0.98 1.87
C LYS A 276 -32.42 -2.27 2.52
N SER A 277 -31.60 -3.29 2.68
CA SER A 277 -32.01 -4.53 3.34
C SER A 277 -32.38 -4.38 4.82
N GLN A 278 -31.99 -3.24 5.46
CA GLN A 278 -32.41 -2.93 6.82
C GLN A 278 -33.92 -2.68 6.98
N PHE A 279 -34.65 -2.56 5.88
CA PHE A 279 -36.12 -2.47 5.88
C PHE A 279 -36.83 -3.83 5.76
N THR A 280 -36.07 -4.91 5.52
CA THR A 280 -36.62 -6.23 5.30
C THR A 280 -36.52 -7.09 6.55
N PRO A 281 -37.41 -8.10 6.72
CA PRO A 281 -37.25 -9.10 7.78
C PRO A 281 -35.91 -9.84 7.67
N GLU A 282 -35.37 -10.22 8.83
CA GLU A 282 -34.24 -11.14 8.93
C GLU A 282 -34.75 -12.47 9.48
N ILE A 283 -34.38 -13.57 8.83
CA ILE A 283 -34.73 -14.94 9.23
C ILE A 283 -33.41 -15.65 9.53
N SER A 284 -33.25 -16.14 10.75
CA SER A 284 -32.11 -16.93 11.18
C SER A 284 -32.54 -18.30 11.74
N LEU A 285 -31.68 -19.28 11.54
CA LEU A 285 -31.71 -20.56 12.20
C LEU A 285 -30.77 -20.49 13.40
N PHE A 286 -31.21 -20.98 14.53
CA PHE A 286 -30.37 -21.16 15.70
C PHE A 286 -30.50 -22.59 16.25
N GLY A 287 -29.43 -23.08 16.82
CA GLY A 287 -29.37 -24.35 17.53
C GLY A 287 -28.52 -24.23 18.79
N GLY A 288 -28.80 -25.02 19.80
CA GLY A 288 -28.02 -25.01 21.03
C GLY A 288 -28.03 -26.39 21.71
N LEU A 289 -26.88 -26.72 22.28
CA LEU A 289 -26.74 -27.80 23.26
C LEU A 289 -26.24 -27.12 24.54
N ASN A 290 -27.00 -27.31 25.63
CA ASN A 290 -26.63 -26.72 26.92
C ASN A 290 -26.75 -27.80 28.00
N THR A 291 -25.86 -27.75 28.97
CA THR A 291 -25.92 -28.55 30.18
C THR A 291 -25.33 -27.76 31.34
N ASN A 292 -25.71 -28.13 32.54
CA ASN A 292 -25.26 -27.45 33.74
C ASN A 292 -25.03 -28.41 34.89
N TYR A 293 -24.20 -27.97 35.82
CA TYR A 293 -23.92 -28.61 37.11
C TYR A 293 -24.19 -27.64 38.24
N SER A 294 -24.72 -28.20 39.35
CA SER A 294 -24.87 -27.50 40.63
C SER A 294 -24.39 -28.39 41.78
N SER A 295 -23.59 -27.84 42.70
CA SER A 295 -23.16 -28.58 43.89
C SER A 295 -24.29 -28.84 44.89
N ALA A 296 -25.45 -28.21 44.70
CA ALA A 296 -26.66 -28.42 45.53
C ALA A 296 -27.62 -29.46 44.95
N ALA A 297 -27.29 -30.07 43.82
CA ALA A 297 -28.14 -31.12 43.22
C ALA A 297 -28.08 -32.42 44.00
N GLU A 298 -29.21 -32.87 44.48
CA GLU A 298 -29.35 -34.06 45.28
C GLU A 298 -30.44 -35.01 44.69
N LEU A 299 -30.18 -36.29 44.75
CA LEU A 299 -31.16 -37.34 44.46
C LEU A 299 -31.84 -37.79 45.76
N PHE A 300 -33.15 -37.71 45.78
CA PHE A 300 -33.97 -38.15 46.92
C PHE A 300 -34.50 -39.55 46.67
N THR A 301 -34.02 -40.51 47.48
CA THR A 301 -34.47 -41.94 47.39
C THR A 301 -35.34 -42.28 48.59
N ALA A 302 -36.53 -42.84 48.37
CA ALA A 302 -37.39 -43.28 49.46
C ALA A 302 -36.79 -44.46 50.24
N THR A 303 -36.61 -44.28 51.56
CA THR A 303 -35.96 -45.25 52.46
C THR A 303 -36.95 -46.01 53.32
N GLY A 304 -38.25 -45.67 53.22
CA GLY A 304 -39.32 -46.24 54.00
C GLY A 304 -40.39 -45.23 54.36
N SER A 305 -41.31 -45.58 55.23
CA SER A 305 -42.31 -44.61 55.77
C SER A 305 -42.32 -44.65 57.28
N SER A 306 -42.64 -43.46 57.84
CA SER A 306 -42.88 -43.30 59.27
C SER A 306 -44.21 -42.60 59.50
N PHE A 307 -44.89 -42.95 60.63
CA PHE A 307 -46.11 -42.23 61.04
C PHE A 307 -45.67 -40.94 61.76
N VAL A 308 -46.10 -39.76 61.27
CA VAL A 308 -45.92 -38.49 61.90
C VAL A 308 -47.23 -37.86 62.31
N GLU A 309 -47.21 -37.06 63.38
CA GLU A 309 -48.37 -36.30 63.82
C GLU A 309 -48.78 -35.24 62.79
N THR A 310 -50.06 -35.12 62.48
CA THR A 310 -50.58 -34.11 61.55
C THR A 310 -50.71 -32.72 62.19
N GLY A 311 -50.63 -32.63 63.49
CA GLY A 311 -50.93 -31.42 64.26
C GLY A 311 -52.47 -31.36 64.63
N ASP A 312 -53.24 -32.20 64.11
CA ASP A 312 -54.67 -32.35 64.44
C ASP A 312 -54.89 -33.41 65.53
N PHE A 313 -55.96 -33.28 66.32
CA PHE A 313 -56.26 -34.18 67.41
C PHE A 313 -57.69 -34.66 67.30
N VAL A 314 -57.95 -35.90 67.80
CA VAL A 314 -59.26 -36.43 68.02
C VAL A 314 -59.42 -36.61 69.48
N THR A 315 -60.48 -36.00 70.11
CA THR A 315 -60.77 -36.15 71.50
C THR A 315 -61.58 -37.43 71.65
N VAL A 316 -61.09 -38.45 72.44
CA VAL A 316 -61.74 -39.70 72.76
C VAL A 316 -61.67 -39.82 74.31
N ASP A 317 -62.84 -39.96 74.97
CA ASP A 317 -62.96 -40.08 76.45
C ASP A 317 -62.27 -38.93 77.25
N ASP A 318 -62.40 -37.68 76.77
CA ASP A 318 -61.67 -36.45 77.27
C ASP A 318 -60.15 -36.43 77.13
N GLU A 319 -59.56 -37.33 76.35
CA GLU A 319 -58.12 -37.29 75.97
C GLU A 319 -57.97 -36.93 74.49
N ASP A 320 -57.08 -35.92 74.22
CA ASP A 320 -56.74 -35.55 72.85
C ASP A 320 -55.63 -36.46 72.31
N LEU A 321 -56.03 -37.30 71.31
CA LEU A 321 -55.13 -38.21 70.63
C LEU A 321 -54.67 -37.60 69.29
N PRO A 322 -53.40 -37.56 69.03
CA PRO A 322 -52.86 -37.00 67.78
C PRO A 322 -53.27 -37.89 66.59
N ILE A 323 -53.65 -37.21 65.47
CA ILE A 323 -53.85 -37.88 64.21
C ILE A 323 -52.52 -38.15 63.55
N MET A 324 -52.22 -39.45 63.30
CA MET A 324 -50.97 -39.81 62.63
C MET A 324 -51.20 -39.96 61.12
N THR A 325 -50.32 -39.47 60.34
CA THR A 325 -50.28 -39.72 58.88
C THR A 325 -48.98 -40.42 58.51
N GLU A 326 -49.08 -41.29 57.51
CA GLU A 326 -47.88 -41.95 56.96
C GLU A 326 -47.13 -40.99 56.08
N GLN A 327 -45.83 -40.68 56.42
CA GLN A 327 -44.95 -39.84 55.66
C GLN A 327 -43.80 -40.70 55.13
N THR A 328 -43.54 -40.58 53.83
CA THR A 328 -42.36 -41.21 53.20
C THR A 328 -41.09 -40.52 53.63
N ASN A 329 -40.15 -41.32 54.12
CA ASN A 329 -38.80 -40.80 54.46
C ASN A 329 -37.89 -40.91 53.22
N TYR A 330 -37.07 -39.90 53.01
CA TYR A 330 -36.13 -39.82 51.91
C TYR A 330 -34.70 -39.68 52.46
N ALA A 331 -33.76 -40.41 51.85
CA ALA A 331 -32.35 -40.12 51.96
C ALA A 331 -31.93 -39.27 50.77
N SER A 332 -31.14 -38.24 50.97
CA SER A 332 -30.53 -37.44 49.90
C SER A 332 -29.10 -37.86 49.65
N GLU A 333 -28.70 -37.92 48.42
CA GLU A 333 -27.34 -38.17 47.97
C GLU A 333 -27.00 -37.18 46.84
N GLY A 334 -25.77 -36.60 46.89
CA GLY A 334 -25.27 -35.66 45.87
C GLY A 334 -25.15 -36.39 44.51
N ILE A 335 -25.56 -35.72 43.43
CA ILE A 335 -25.44 -36.24 42.07
C ILE A 335 -24.05 -35.87 41.53
N ASP A 336 -23.32 -36.89 41.01
CA ASP A 336 -21.99 -36.70 40.43
C ASP A 336 -22.01 -35.73 39.26
N TYR A 337 -20.88 -35.07 39.05
CA TYR A 337 -20.72 -34.02 38.02
C TYR A 337 -21.10 -34.54 36.61
N THR A 338 -20.59 -35.72 36.24
CA THR A 338 -20.84 -36.29 34.91
C THR A 338 -22.30 -36.68 34.73
N ASP A 339 -22.95 -37.21 35.79
CA ASP A 339 -24.35 -37.62 35.76
C ASP A 339 -25.29 -36.40 35.62
N GLN A 340 -24.91 -35.28 36.27
CA GLN A 340 -25.64 -34.01 36.07
C GLN A 340 -25.51 -33.50 34.66
N LEU A 341 -24.31 -33.54 34.07
CA LEU A 341 -24.10 -33.09 32.71
C LEU A 341 -24.92 -33.86 31.68
N ASP A 342 -25.04 -35.18 31.87
CA ASP A 342 -25.86 -36.05 31.02
C ASP A 342 -27.37 -35.83 31.26
N ASN A 343 -27.80 -35.74 32.50
CA ASN A 343 -29.20 -35.56 32.87
C ASN A 343 -29.75 -34.19 32.48
N ASN A 344 -28.90 -33.16 32.54
CA ASN A 344 -29.27 -31.77 32.26
C ASN A 344 -29.06 -31.37 30.78
N LEU A 345 -28.62 -32.30 29.94
CA LEU A 345 -28.41 -32.04 28.52
C LEU A 345 -29.70 -31.59 27.85
N ASN A 346 -29.71 -30.36 27.40
CA ASN A 346 -30.83 -29.73 26.72
C ASN A 346 -30.44 -29.38 25.27
N THR A 347 -31.28 -29.71 24.32
CA THR A 347 -31.13 -29.40 22.90
C THR A 347 -32.24 -28.46 22.47
N VAL A 348 -31.87 -27.35 21.85
CA VAL A 348 -32.81 -26.41 21.24
C VAL A 348 -32.49 -26.22 19.78
N VAL A 349 -33.49 -26.21 18.92
CA VAL A 349 -33.39 -25.83 17.50
C VAL A 349 -34.59 -24.97 17.17
N GLY A 350 -34.37 -23.86 16.51
CA GLY A 350 -35.45 -22.94 16.20
C GLY A 350 -35.15 -22.00 15.03
N VAL A 351 -36.19 -21.32 14.59
CA VAL A 351 -36.12 -20.26 13.59
C VAL A 351 -36.56 -18.98 14.26
N GLN A 352 -35.72 -17.94 14.11
CA GLN A 352 -36.06 -16.60 14.58
C GLN A 352 -36.37 -15.71 13.38
N VAL A 353 -37.46 -14.96 13.47
CA VAL A 353 -37.85 -13.94 12.48
C VAL A 353 -37.89 -12.60 13.17
N ASN A 354 -37.00 -11.71 12.73
CA ASN A 354 -36.93 -10.32 13.24
C ASN A 354 -37.48 -9.38 12.18
N VAL A 355 -38.55 -8.65 12.47
CA VAL A 355 -39.19 -7.68 11.56
C VAL A 355 -38.99 -6.29 12.08
N PRO A 356 -38.20 -5.44 11.39
CA PRO A 356 -37.96 -4.08 11.81
C PRO A 356 -39.19 -3.19 11.50
N LEU A 357 -40.03 -2.92 12.48
CA LEU A 357 -41.22 -2.05 12.31
C LEU A 357 -40.86 -0.58 12.35
N PHE A 358 -40.05 -0.16 13.31
CA PHE A 358 -39.55 1.19 13.45
C PHE A 358 -38.18 1.20 14.13
N ASN A 359 -37.20 1.90 13.55
CA ASN A 359 -35.83 1.94 14.03
C ASN A 359 -35.28 3.37 14.19
N GLY A 360 -36.17 4.36 14.47
CA GLY A 360 -35.77 5.76 14.65
C GLY A 360 -35.16 6.38 13.40
N PHE A 361 -35.68 6.06 12.20
CA PHE A 361 -35.20 6.50 10.88
C PHE A 361 -33.76 6.05 10.52
N ARG A 362 -33.12 5.19 11.32
CA ARG A 362 -31.75 4.72 11.10
C ARG A 362 -31.55 4.12 9.71
N ALA A 363 -32.45 3.21 9.30
CA ALA A 363 -32.37 2.60 7.97
C ALA A 363 -32.53 3.64 6.84
N LYS A 364 -33.45 4.59 6.98
CA LYS A 364 -33.63 5.69 6.01
C LYS A 364 -32.36 6.53 5.86
N ASN A 365 -31.77 6.93 6.97
CA ASN A 365 -30.56 7.75 6.97
C ASN A 365 -29.34 6.98 6.43
N ASN A 366 -29.20 5.68 6.76
CA ASN A 366 -28.15 4.86 6.20
C ASN A 366 -28.26 4.75 4.68
N VAL A 367 -29.46 4.57 4.13
CA VAL A 367 -29.66 4.58 2.67
C VAL A 367 -29.32 5.94 2.06
N ALA A 368 -29.65 7.05 2.73
CA ALA A 368 -29.27 8.37 2.26
C ALA A 368 -27.74 8.55 2.24
N LEU A 369 -27.05 8.16 3.31
CA LEU A 369 -25.58 8.20 3.38
C LEU A 369 -24.91 7.35 2.28
N GLU A 370 -25.41 6.13 2.04
CA GLU A 370 -24.86 5.29 0.98
C GLU A 370 -25.15 5.85 -0.43
N LYS A 371 -26.24 6.59 -0.63
CA LYS A 371 -26.47 7.32 -1.89
C LYS A 371 -25.47 8.46 -2.07
N ILE A 372 -25.18 9.22 -1.02
CA ILE A 372 -24.15 10.27 -1.05
C ILE A 372 -22.79 9.66 -1.43
N LYS A 373 -22.40 8.50 -0.89
CA LYS A 373 -21.17 7.82 -1.30
C LYS A 373 -21.15 7.44 -2.80
N VAL A 374 -22.30 7.12 -3.40
CA VAL A 374 -22.36 6.89 -4.84
C VAL A 374 -22.07 8.19 -5.59
N GLU A 375 -22.68 9.30 -5.19
CA GLU A 375 -22.45 10.62 -5.79
C GLU A 375 -21.00 11.06 -5.61
N GLU A 376 -20.42 10.89 -4.43
CA GLU A 376 -18.99 11.14 -4.17
C GLU A 376 -18.09 10.32 -5.12
N SER A 377 -18.40 9.03 -5.32
CA SER A 377 -17.63 8.18 -6.24
C SER A 377 -17.77 8.62 -7.71
N ILE A 378 -18.93 9.15 -8.12
CA ILE A 378 -19.13 9.68 -9.47
C ILE A 378 -18.32 10.98 -9.65
N ILE A 379 -18.38 11.90 -8.67
CA ILE A 379 -17.60 13.15 -8.69
C ILE A 379 -16.10 12.85 -8.73
N GLU A 380 -15.64 11.84 -8.00
CA GLU A 380 -14.23 11.44 -7.99
C GLU A 380 -13.77 10.89 -9.37
N LEU A 381 -14.61 10.16 -10.08
CA LEU A 381 -14.33 9.75 -11.45
C LEU A 381 -14.28 10.96 -12.39
N GLU A 382 -15.25 11.87 -12.29
CA GLU A 382 -15.33 13.09 -13.09
C GLU A 382 -14.13 14.01 -12.85
N ARG A 383 -13.72 14.15 -11.59
CA ARG A 383 -12.48 14.85 -11.20
C ARG A 383 -11.26 14.21 -11.87
N THR A 384 -11.15 12.88 -11.82
CA THR A 384 -10.05 12.15 -12.48
C THR A 384 -10.01 12.43 -13.98
N HIS A 385 -11.17 12.48 -14.65
CA HIS A 385 -11.25 12.87 -16.06
C HIS A 385 -10.72 14.29 -16.32
N VAL A 386 -11.13 15.26 -15.50
CA VAL A 386 -10.70 16.66 -15.62
C VAL A 386 -9.19 16.80 -15.37
N ASP A 387 -8.70 16.18 -14.30
CA ASP A 387 -7.30 16.28 -13.88
C ASP A 387 -6.37 15.67 -14.95
N ILE A 388 -6.68 14.48 -15.45
CA ILE A 388 -5.87 13.82 -16.50
C ILE A 388 -5.94 14.60 -17.81
N LYS A 389 -7.12 15.12 -18.19
CA LYS A 389 -7.25 15.95 -19.39
C LYS A 389 -6.38 17.20 -19.33
N ASN A 390 -6.40 17.89 -18.18
CA ASN A 390 -5.60 19.09 -17.96
C ASN A 390 -4.11 18.77 -17.93
N ALA A 391 -3.72 17.68 -17.27
CA ALA A 391 -2.33 17.22 -17.23
C ALA A 391 -1.81 16.90 -18.64
N ILE A 392 -2.58 16.18 -19.46
CA ILE A 392 -2.21 15.90 -20.85
C ILE A 392 -2.08 17.19 -21.66
N ALA A 393 -3.05 18.12 -21.54
CA ALA A 393 -2.99 19.39 -22.25
C ALA A 393 -1.74 20.21 -21.88
N GLN A 394 -1.40 20.27 -20.59
CA GLN A 394 -0.19 20.95 -20.10
C GLN A 394 1.08 20.29 -20.64
N VAL A 395 1.20 18.96 -20.48
CA VAL A 395 2.40 18.23 -20.94
C VAL A 395 2.55 18.33 -22.46
N TYR A 396 1.44 18.31 -23.21
CA TYR A 396 1.46 18.45 -24.66
C TYR A 396 1.97 19.85 -25.08
N PHE A 397 1.46 20.91 -24.48
CA PHE A 397 1.96 22.27 -24.71
C PHE A 397 3.45 22.41 -24.39
N ASP A 398 3.85 21.90 -23.24
CA ASP A 398 5.24 21.91 -22.80
C ASP A 398 6.15 21.11 -23.74
N MET A 399 5.66 19.98 -24.26
CA MET A 399 6.39 19.16 -25.23
C MET A 399 6.62 19.92 -26.55
N GLU A 400 5.58 20.60 -27.08
CA GLU A 400 5.75 21.42 -28.28
C GLU A 400 6.73 22.57 -28.06
N ALA A 401 6.67 23.21 -26.90
CA ALA A 401 7.61 24.28 -26.53
C ALA A 401 9.05 23.77 -26.40
N ALA A 402 9.24 22.59 -25.77
CA ALA A 402 10.55 21.94 -25.62
C ALA A 402 11.13 21.53 -26.98
N TYR A 403 10.30 21.01 -27.91
CA TYR A 403 10.71 20.67 -29.27
C TYR A 403 11.21 21.91 -30.03
N LYS A 404 10.45 23.01 -30.03
CA LYS A 404 10.82 24.27 -30.68
C LYS A 404 12.08 24.87 -30.04
N ARG A 405 12.20 24.78 -28.70
CA ARG A 405 13.39 25.25 -27.97
C ARG A 405 14.63 24.48 -28.41
N HIS A 406 14.54 23.15 -28.50
CA HIS A 406 15.65 22.30 -28.95
C HIS A 406 16.12 22.73 -30.36
N GLN A 407 15.19 22.86 -31.32
CA GLN A 407 15.52 23.30 -32.69
C GLN A 407 16.20 24.69 -32.73
N SER A 408 15.77 25.62 -31.86
CA SER A 408 16.39 26.92 -31.77
C SER A 408 17.80 26.87 -31.17
N LEU A 409 17.99 26.01 -30.17
CA LEU A 409 19.28 25.77 -29.52
C LEU A 409 20.27 25.04 -30.44
N GLU A 410 19.81 24.14 -31.31
CA GLU A 410 20.68 23.50 -32.34
C GLU A 410 21.29 24.57 -33.24
N LYS A 411 20.46 25.49 -33.76
CA LYS A 411 20.95 26.60 -34.60
C LYS A 411 21.87 27.53 -33.81
N GLN A 412 21.59 27.75 -32.51
CA GLN A 412 22.45 28.57 -31.66
C GLN A 412 23.81 27.94 -31.42
N VAL A 413 23.86 26.62 -31.16
CA VAL A 413 25.12 25.88 -31.01
C VAL A 413 25.91 25.92 -32.31
N GLU A 414 25.30 25.72 -33.47
CA GLU A 414 25.97 25.83 -34.78
C GLU A 414 26.58 27.21 -34.98
N ALA A 415 25.84 28.27 -34.74
CA ALA A 415 26.33 29.66 -34.89
C ALA A 415 27.46 29.99 -33.90
N TYR A 416 27.33 29.57 -32.63
CA TYR A 416 28.38 29.81 -31.64
C TYR A 416 29.61 28.94 -31.85
N GLN A 417 29.45 27.72 -32.40
CA GLN A 417 30.55 26.86 -32.81
C GLN A 417 31.43 27.56 -33.87
N GLU A 418 30.81 28.18 -34.86
CA GLU A 418 31.52 28.90 -35.92
C GLU A 418 32.14 30.20 -35.38
N SER A 419 31.44 30.95 -34.53
CA SER A 419 31.95 32.11 -33.85
C SER A 419 33.21 31.77 -33.01
N TYR A 420 33.15 30.72 -32.22
CA TYR A 420 34.27 30.24 -31.41
C TYR A 420 35.45 29.82 -32.31
N ARG A 421 35.18 29.04 -33.35
CA ARG A 421 36.22 28.60 -34.32
C ARG A 421 36.98 29.78 -34.90
N ILE A 422 36.26 30.81 -35.33
CA ILE A 422 36.88 32.03 -35.90
C ILE A 422 37.69 32.78 -34.84
N ASN A 423 37.15 33.00 -33.66
CA ASN A 423 37.82 33.74 -32.58
C ASN A 423 39.02 32.96 -32.02
N ASP A 424 38.99 31.64 -31.97
CA ASP A 424 40.14 30.80 -31.59
C ASP A 424 41.31 30.94 -32.56
N ILE A 425 41.03 30.90 -33.90
CA ILE A 425 42.05 31.12 -34.94
C ILE A 425 42.64 32.53 -34.85
N ARG A 426 41.79 33.55 -34.73
CA ARG A 426 42.23 34.97 -34.64
C ARG A 426 43.05 35.22 -33.39
N PHE A 427 42.67 34.62 -32.27
CA PHE A 427 43.40 34.74 -31.01
C PHE A 427 44.78 34.05 -31.10
N LYS A 428 44.86 32.84 -31.62
CA LYS A 428 46.12 32.11 -31.84
C LYS A 428 47.09 32.82 -32.79
N ASN A 429 46.57 33.63 -33.73
CA ASN A 429 47.37 34.43 -34.65
C ASN A 429 47.59 35.88 -34.15
N GLY A 430 47.24 36.19 -32.91
CA GLY A 430 47.46 37.53 -32.32
C GLY A 430 46.57 38.64 -32.90
N VAL A 431 45.51 38.31 -33.66
CA VAL A 431 44.62 39.26 -34.35
C VAL A 431 43.40 39.63 -33.47
N SER A 432 43.12 38.87 -32.42
CA SER A 432 42.00 39.12 -31.48
C SER A 432 42.53 39.11 -30.05
N ASN A 433 41.83 39.83 -29.15
CA ASN A 433 42.14 39.84 -27.73
C ASN A 433 41.55 38.62 -27.02
N PHE A 434 42.03 38.31 -25.81
CA PHE A 434 41.60 37.24 -24.98
C PHE A 434 40.11 37.33 -24.64
N LEU A 435 39.55 38.51 -24.41
CA LEU A 435 38.14 38.70 -24.06
C LEU A 435 37.19 38.17 -25.15
N ASN A 436 37.47 38.44 -26.42
CA ASN A 436 36.65 37.92 -27.53
C ASN A 436 36.69 36.39 -27.62
N TYR A 437 37.89 35.81 -27.40
CA TYR A 437 38.08 34.37 -27.35
C TYR A 437 37.23 33.74 -26.23
N ILE A 438 37.41 34.20 -24.98
CA ILE A 438 36.74 33.58 -23.81
C ILE A 438 35.22 33.81 -23.85
N THR A 439 34.76 34.94 -24.36
CA THR A 439 33.33 35.22 -24.54
C THR A 439 32.70 34.24 -25.53
N SER A 440 33.35 34.04 -26.71
CA SER A 440 32.83 33.12 -27.72
C SER A 440 32.85 31.67 -27.24
N LYS A 441 33.88 31.26 -26.45
CA LYS A 441 33.96 29.97 -25.79
C LYS A 441 32.81 29.77 -24.81
N ASN A 442 32.60 30.72 -23.90
CA ASN A 442 31.56 30.64 -22.87
C ASN A 442 30.15 30.60 -23.49
N ASN A 443 29.92 31.35 -24.58
CA ASN A 443 28.64 31.30 -25.31
C ASN A 443 28.39 29.91 -25.90
N LEU A 444 29.40 29.29 -26.52
CA LEU A 444 29.28 27.95 -27.07
C LEU A 444 29.05 26.90 -25.97
N ASP A 445 29.82 26.95 -24.88
CA ASP A 445 29.71 25.99 -23.78
C ASP A 445 28.33 26.04 -23.12
N ASN A 446 27.83 27.27 -22.87
CA ASN A 446 26.48 27.46 -22.30
C ASN A 446 25.37 26.97 -23.27
N ALA A 447 25.53 27.22 -24.58
CA ALA A 447 24.57 26.76 -25.59
C ALA A 447 24.55 25.24 -25.67
N LYS A 448 25.67 24.53 -25.56
CA LYS A 448 25.76 23.07 -25.52
C LYS A 448 25.02 22.48 -24.30
N VAL A 449 25.23 23.07 -23.10
CA VAL A 449 24.52 22.63 -21.89
C VAL A 449 23.00 22.84 -22.03
N ASN A 450 22.60 24.03 -22.55
CA ASN A 450 21.20 24.33 -22.79
C ASN A 450 20.57 23.39 -23.81
N LEU A 451 21.30 23.00 -24.87
CA LEU A 451 20.83 22.04 -25.87
C LEU A 451 20.63 20.64 -25.26
N ALA A 452 21.60 20.18 -24.45
CA ALA A 452 21.46 18.90 -23.74
C ALA A 452 20.21 18.88 -22.85
N ASN A 453 20.03 19.91 -22.03
CA ASN A 453 18.85 20.03 -21.17
C ASN A 453 17.53 20.06 -21.97
N ALA A 454 17.47 20.79 -23.10
CA ALA A 454 16.28 20.87 -23.93
C ALA A 454 15.94 19.53 -24.60
N LYS A 455 16.95 18.74 -25.00
CA LYS A 455 16.79 17.39 -25.53
C LYS A 455 16.07 16.50 -24.51
N TYR A 456 16.59 16.44 -23.29
CA TYR A 456 16.00 15.61 -22.25
C TYR A 456 14.64 16.13 -21.76
N ASP A 457 14.43 17.46 -21.69
CA ASP A 457 13.11 18.03 -21.37
C ASP A 457 12.04 17.58 -22.39
N TYR A 458 12.35 17.59 -23.68
CA TYR A 458 11.46 17.06 -24.70
C TYR A 458 11.17 15.56 -24.52
N LEU A 459 12.22 14.75 -24.36
CA LEU A 459 12.09 13.30 -24.22
C LEU A 459 11.27 12.91 -22.98
N LEU A 460 11.45 13.59 -21.85
CA LEU A 460 10.67 13.40 -20.64
C LEU A 460 9.17 13.62 -20.93
N ARG A 461 8.81 14.69 -21.64
CA ARG A 461 7.42 15.01 -21.97
C ARG A 461 6.82 14.00 -22.93
N VAL A 462 7.58 13.53 -23.91
CA VAL A 462 7.16 12.46 -24.82
C VAL A 462 6.85 11.17 -24.02
N LYS A 463 7.72 10.79 -23.09
CA LYS A 463 7.49 9.61 -22.25
C LYS A 463 6.24 9.73 -21.35
N VAL A 464 5.94 10.93 -20.84
CA VAL A 464 4.69 11.18 -20.11
C VAL A 464 3.47 11.03 -21.04
N LEU A 465 3.52 11.52 -22.26
CA LEU A 465 2.43 11.34 -23.23
C LEU A 465 2.26 9.87 -23.66
N ASP A 466 3.35 9.15 -23.84
CA ASP A 466 3.33 7.72 -24.13
C ASP A 466 2.71 6.90 -22.97
N TYR A 467 3.03 7.25 -21.74
CA TYR A 467 2.38 6.67 -20.55
C TYR A 467 0.86 6.86 -20.60
N TYR A 468 0.38 8.08 -20.85
CA TYR A 468 -1.08 8.32 -20.97
C TYR A 468 -1.73 7.52 -22.10
N ARG A 469 -1.01 7.21 -23.15
CA ARG A 469 -1.47 6.31 -24.23
C ARG A 469 -1.47 4.83 -23.85
N GLY A 470 -0.86 4.48 -22.70
CA GLY A 470 -0.69 3.10 -22.28
C GLY A 470 0.40 2.35 -23.07
N ILE A 471 1.31 3.07 -23.71
CA ILE A 471 2.48 2.49 -24.38
C ILE A 471 3.48 2.11 -23.28
N LYS A 472 3.82 0.84 -23.24
CA LYS A 472 4.89 0.36 -22.34
C LYS A 472 6.21 0.88 -22.87
N GLY A 473 6.94 1.67 -22.08
CA GLY A 473 8.22 2.28 -22.41
C GLY A 473 9.34 1.29 -22.62
#